data_8dfa301156c10366aaf0725a815e9a17
#
_entry.id   8dfa301156c10366aaf0725a815e9a17
#
_cell.length_a   1.000
_cell.length_b   1.000
_cell.length_c   1.000
_cell.angle_alpha   90.00
_cell.angle_beta   90.00
_cell.angle_gamma   90.00
#
_symmetry.space_group_name_H-M   'P 1'
#
loop_
_entity.id
_entity.type
_entity.pdbx_description
1 polymer ?
#
loop_
_entity_poly.entity_id
_entity_poly.type
_entity_poly.pdbx_seq_one_letter_code
_entity_poly.pdbx_strand_id
1 'polypeptide(L)'
;MKVNFYVEDMLFFKYIGCATVAKTLYGQLSATEGLDLRWKGAPGNDDIVHYHTFGPFALFHRRFSGGKKVLTAHSTPRINVGNIALAQMINRHYPKIYRKFDHIITISKPCHEEVTSLLPEIPVTYIPNGVNREYFRNDPEKGAVFRDLHGIPEGQEVVLSVAQLTPRKGLYDFLALAKEHPDQTFVWVGGFPYGSFSKDWIRIRRLKRRCGSNLIFPGYVDDIVSAYSAADIFLMPSYAETFGLVILEALSCGLPVIARDIPEFREIFGDAVLYFSTRNEATTLLRDKPVLSRYQSLARPYSAEYDIRDSAQKHLALYRELAGT
;
A
#
# COMPACT_ATOMS: atom_id res chain seq x y z
N MET A 1 -0.48 -14.80 25.39
CA MET A 1 -0.86 -15.27 24.03
C MET A 1 0.35 -15.17 23.10
N LYS A 2 0.65 -16.25 22.37
CA LYS A 2 1.79 -16.31 21.42
C LYS A 2 1.30 -16.10 20.00
N VAL A 3 1.81 -15.08 19.30
CA VAL A 3 1.43 -14.76 17.93
C VAL A 3 2.65 -14.68 17.03
N ASN A 4 2.65 -15.48 15.97
CA ASN A 4 3.73 -15.52 14.98
C ASN A 4 3.29 -14.82 13.70
N PHE A 5 3.95 -13.74 13.32
CA PHE A 5 3.74 -13.05 12.04
C PHE A 5 4.60 -13.68 10.97
N TYR A 6 3.97 -14.11 9.88
CA TYR A 6 4.69 -14.74 8.77
C TYR A 6 4.47 -13.98 7.46
N VAL A 7 5.58 -13.56 6.86
CA VAL A 7 5.62 -12.83 5.58
C VAL A 7 6.72 -13.41 4.72
N GLU A 8 6.43 -13.73 3.48
CA GLU A 8 7.46 -14.02 2.47
C GLU A 8 7.97 -12.69 1.88
N ASP A 9 9.05 -12.17 2.44
CA ASP A 9 9.72 -10.95 1.97
C ASP A 9 11.15 -11.24 1.45
N MET A 10 11.39 -12.48 1.01
CA MET A 10 12.69 -12.93 0.49
C MET A 10 12.85 -12.63 -1.00
N LEU A 11 14.07 -12.33 -1.43
CA LEU A 11 14.46 -12.11 -2.83
C LEU A 11 13.64 -11.00 -3.54
N PHE A 12 12.63 -11.37 -4.31
CA PHE A 12 11.81 -10.48 -5.12
C PHE A 12 10.67 -9.82 -4.34
N PHE A 13 10.40 -10.24 -3.10
CA PHE A 13 9.26 -9.78 -2.30
C PHE A 13 9.62 -8.74 -1.24
N LYS A 14 10.86 -8.24 -1.22
CA LYS A 14 11.38 -7.34 -0.19
C LYS A 14 10.62 -6.00 -0.07
N TYR A 15 10.04 -5.50 -1.17
CA TYR A 15 9.38 -4.19 -1.24
C TYR A 15 7.90 -4.30 -1.63
N ILE A 16 7.21 -5.33 -1.12
CA ILE A 16 5.77 -5.50 -1.38
C ILE A 16 4.99 -4.84 -0.24
N GLY A 17 3.92 -4.12 -0.58
CA GLY A 17 3.09 -3.38 0.38
C GLY A 17 2.57 -4.24 1.55
N CYS A 18 2.31 -5.54 1.34
CA CYS A 18 1.90 -6.45 2.41
C CYS A 18 2.97 -6.62 3.51
N ALA A 19 4.27 -6.59 3.16
CA ALA A 19 5.34 -6.66 4.15
C ALA A 19 5.40 -5.37 5.00
N THR A 20 5.16 -4.21 4.39
CA THR A 20 5.08 -2.94 5.10
C THR A 20 3.91 -2.93 6.08
N VAL A 21 2.71 -3.33 5.63
CA VAL A 21 1.52 -3.47 6.50
C VAL A 21 1.81 -4.38 7.68
N ALA A 22 2.37 -5.57 7.41
CA ALA A 22 2.69 -6.52 8.47
C ALA A 22 3.69 -5.97 9.49
N LYS A 23 4.75 -5.28 9.04
CA LYS A 23 5.76 -4.66 9.92
C LYS A 23 5.17 -3.55 10.78
N THR A 24 4.33 -2.69 10.18
CA THR A 24 3.67 -1.59 10.90
C THR A 24 2.73 -2.14 11.99
N LEU A 25 1.92 -3.15 11.65
CA LEU A 25 1.04 -3.80 12.62
C LEU A 25 1.83 -4.52 13.72
N TYR A 26 2.87 -5.27 13.35
CA TYR A 26 3.75 -5.94 14.31
C TYR A 26 4.39 -4.95 15.28
N GLY A 27 4.95 -3.85 14.77
CA GLY A 27 5.54 -2.79 15.60
C GLY A 27 4.52 -2.18 16.57
N GLN A 28 3.28 -1.94 16.13
CA GLN A 28 2.24 -1.40 16.98
C GLN A 28 1.82 -2.40 18.07
N LEU A 29 1.70 -3.68 17.74
CA LEU A 29 1.33 -4.73 18.70
C LEU A 29 2.46 -5.10 19.67
N SER A 30 3.72 -4.83 19.32
CA SER A 30 4.88 -5.17 20.16
C SER A 30 4.91 -4.46 21.51
N ALA A 31 4.18 -3.35 21.64
CA ALA A 31 4.01 -2.62 22.89
C ALA A 31 2.87 -3.18 23.78
N THR A 32 2.16 -4.24 23.34
CA THR A 32 0.99 -4.79 24.06
C THR A 32 1.46 -5.77 25.15
N GLU A 33 1.15 -5.49 26.40
CA GLU A 33 1.45 -6.38 27.52
C GLU A 33 0.76 -7.74 27.39
N GLY A 34 1.45 -8.80 27.76
CA GLY A 34 0.94 -10.18 27.72
C GLY A 34 0.86 -10.79 26.32
N LEU A 35 1.38 -10.11 25.29
CA LEU A 35 1.47 -10.60 23.93
C LEU A 35 2.93 -11.00 23.62
N ASP A 36 3.15 -12.30 23.38
CA ASP A 36 4.45 -12.83 22.92
C ASP A 36 4.47 -12.87 21.41
N LEU A 37 5.09 -11.84 20.79
CA LEU A 37 5.15 -11.68 19.34
C LEU A 37 6.43 -12.25 18.75
N ARG A 38 6.29 -13.01 17.69
CA ARG A 38 7.41 -13.50 16.88
C ARG A 38 7.29 -13.02 15.43
N TRP A 39 8.40 -12.55 14.90
CA TRP A 39 8.50 -12.17 13.49
C TRP A 39 9.19 -13.26 12.69
N LYS A 40 8.47 -13.90 11.76
CA LYS A 40 8.96 -14.99 10.91
C LYS A 40 9.56 -16.15 11.74
N GLY A 41 8.97 -16.40 12.91
CA GLY A 41 9.41 -17.51 13.75
C GLY A 41 9.27 -18.86 13.01
N ALA A 42 10.13 -19.82 13.35
CA ALA A 42 9.99 -21.19 12.87
C ALA A 42 8.61 -21.77 13.24
N PRO A 43 8.10 -22.76 12.49
CA PRO A 43 6.90 -23.48 12.89
C PRO A 43 6.97 -23.98 14.32
N GLY A 44 5.93 -23.78 15.10
CA GLY A 44 5.90 -24.12 16.53
C GLY A 44 4.49 -24.09 17.09
N ASN A 45 4.38 -24.18 18.42
CA ASN A 45 3.11 -24.14 19.14
C ASN A 45 2.77 -22.68 19.50
N ASP A 46 2.39 -21.89 18.50
CA ASP A 46 1.83 -20.57 18.69
C ASP A 46 0.32 -20.68 18.87
N ASP A 47 -0.30 -19.71 19.58
CA ASP A 47 -1.76 -19.67 19.67
C ASP A 47 -2.34 -19.20 18.32
N ILE A 48 -1.69 -18.22 17.70
CA ILE A 48 -2.03 -17.64 16.38
C ILE A 48 -0.80 -17.62 15.48
N VAL A 49 -0.95 -17.98 14.21
CA VAL A 49 0.01 -17.68 13.15
C VAL A 49 -0.67 -16.81 12.11
N HIS A 50 -0.23 -15.55 12.03
CA HIS A 50 -0.80 -14.57 11.11
C HIS A 50 0.03 -14.43 9.85
N TYR A 51 -0.53 -14.86 8.73
CA TYR A 51 0.09 -14.83 7.40
C TYR A 51 -0.33 -13.59 6.64
N HIS A 52 0.64 -12.86 6.08
CA HIS A 52 0.41 -11.75 5.15
C HIS A 52 0.75 -12.12 3.70
N THR A 53 1.19 -13.35 3.48
CA THR A 53 1.47 -13.95 2.17
C THR A 53 1.06 -15.41 2.17
N PHE A 54 0.83 -15.98 0.99
CA PHE A 54 0.42 -17.38 0.82
C PHE A 54 1.21 -18.09 -0.28
N GLY A 55 2.46 -17.71 -0.48
CA GLY A 55 3.36 -18.38 -1.40
C GLY A 55 3.81 -19.78 -0.90
N PRO A 56 4.68 -20.46 -1.65
CA PRO A 56 5.08 -21.84 -1.32
C PRO A 56 5.67 -22.00 0.07
N PHE A 57 6.51 -21.06 0.52
CA PHE A 57 7.12 -21.12 1.86
C PHE A 57 6.11 -20.86 2.97
N ALA A 58 5.15 -19.94 2.78
CA ALA A 58 4.08 -19.72 3.73
C ALA A 58 3.19 -20.97 3.86
N LEU A 59 2.86 -21.63 2.76
CA LEU A 59 2.08 -22.86 2.77
C LEU A 59 2.84 -24.03 3.40
N PHE A 60 4.16 -24.11 3.20
CA PHE A 60 5.02 -25.09 3.88
C PHE A 60 5.07 -24.80 5.38
N HIS A 61 5.39 -23.57 5.79
CA HIS A 61 5.41 -23.14 7.19
C HIS A 61 4.08 -23.46 7.89
N ARG A 62 2.95 -23.11 7.24
CA ARG A 62 1.61 -23.37 7.76
C ARG A 62 1.36 -24.86 8.09
N ARG A 63 1.90 -25.77 7.27
CA ARG A 63 1.70 -27.24 7.46
C ARG A 63 2.25 -27.74 8.78
N PHE A 64 3.32 -27.11 9.28
CA PHE A 64 4.05 -27.54 10.47
C PHE A 64 3.81 -26.63 11.68
N SER A 65 3.04 -25.56 11.53
CA SER A 65 2.67 -24.65 12.63
C SER A 65 1.45 -25.16 13.37
N GLY A 66 1.46 -25.03 14.71
CA GLY A 66 0.29 -25.19 15.58
C GLY A 66 -0.63 -23.98 15.56
N GLY A 67 -1.65 -23.98 16.42
CA GLY A 67 -2.60 -22.86 16.64
C GLY A 67 -3.46 -22.50 15.43
N LYS A 68 -4.18 -21.38 15.54
CA LYS A 68 -5.05 -20.88 14.47
C LYS A 68 -4.24 -20.15 13.38
N LYS A 69 -4.54 -20.42 12.13
CA LYS A 69 -3.89 -19.82 10.96
C LYS A 69 -4.79 -18.73 10.40
N VAL A 70 -4.38 -17.51 10.58
CA VAL A 70 -5.07 -16.31 10.10
C VAL A 70 -4.36 -15.81 8.84
N LEU A 71 -5.09 -15.44 7.80
CA LEU A 71 -4.54 -14.84 6.58
C LEU A 71 -5.10 -13.45 6.37
N THR A 72 -4.25 -12.43 6.21
CA THR A 72 -4.69 -11.15 5.63
C THR A 72 -4.68 -11.20 4.11
N ALA A 73 -5.84 -11.00 3.50
CA ALA A 73 -6.04 -11.00 2.06
C ALA A 73 -5.59 -9.66 1.44
N HIS A 74 -4.29 -9.54 1.13
CA HIS A 74 -3.73 -8.38 0.43
C HIS A 74 -3.94 -8.41 -1.10
N SER A 75 -4.49 -9.49 -1.63
CA SER A 75 -4.74 -9.68 -3.06
C SER A 75 -5.97 -10.56 -3.25
N THR A 76 -6.76 -10.27 -4.27
CA THR A 76 -7.94 -11.06 -4.64
C THR A 76 -7.88 -11.44 -6.12
N PRO A 77 -8.65 -12.44 -6.57
CA PRO A 77 -8.73 -12.80 -7.98
C PRO A 77 -9.01 -11.62 -8.91
N ARG A 78 -9.90 -10.70 -8.52
CA ARG A 78 -10.27 -9.53 -9.32
C ARG A 78 -9.06 -8.62 -9.59
N ILE A 79 -8.24 -8.37 -8.57
CA ILE A 79 -7.09 -7.46 -8.69
C ILE A 79 -5.95 -8.07 -9.49
N ASN A 80 -5.86 -9.40 -9.54
CA ASN A 80 -4.83 -10.06 -10.34
C ASN A 80 -5.10 -10.03 -11.84
N VAL A 81 -6.33 -9.83 -12.25
CA VAL A 81 -6.68 -9.71 -13.68
C VAL A 81 -5.98 -8.49 -14.27
N GLY A 82 -5.13 -8.73 -15.27
CA GLY A 82 -4.31 -7.69 -15.92
C GLY A 82 -2.96 -7.40 -15.26
N ASN A 83 -2.66 -7.97 -14.08
CA ASN A 83 -1.40 -7.74 -13.36
C ASN A 83 -0.34 -8.83 -13.61
N ILE A 84 -0.78 -10.08 -13.76
CA ILE A 84 0.10 -11.25 -13.89
C ILE A 84 -0.24 -11.93 -15.21
N ALA A 85 0.76 -12.26 -16.00
CA ALA A 85 0.60 -13.19 -17.10
C ALA A 85 0.06 -14.51 -16.52
N LEU A 86 -1.00 -15.06 -17.11
CA LEU A 86 -1.68 -16.26 -16.59
C LEU A 86 -2.53 -16.02 -15.32
N ALA A 87 -2.96 -14.79 -15.03
CA ALA A 87 -3.80 -14.46 -13.88
C ALA A 87 -5.02 -15.38 -13.74
N GLN A 88 -5.69 -15.72 -14.85
CA GLN A 88 -6.85 -16.62 -14.84
C GLN A 88 -6.50 -18.03 -14.32
N MET A 89 -5.32 -18.54 -14.65
CA MET A 89 -4.87 -19.85 -14.17
C MET A 89 -4.54 -19.79 -12.67
N ILE A 90 -3.86 -18.74 -12.24
CA ILE A 90 -3.52 -18.51 -10.83
C ILE A 90 -4.79 -18.31 -10.00
N ASN A 91 -5.74 -17.51 -10.50
CA ASN A 91 -6.98 -17.20 -9.81
C ASN A 91 -7.84 -18.44 -9.48
N ARG A 92 -7.78 -19.49 -10.29
CA ARG A 92 -8.45 -20.78 -10.01
C ARG A 92 -7.95 -21.44 -8.72
N HIS A 93 -6.75 -21.10 -8.28
CA HIS A 93 -6.15 -21.68 -7.08
C HIS A 93 -6.43 -20.88 -5.80
N TYR A 94 -6.89 -19.62 -5.90
CA TYR A 94 -7.18 -18.78 -4.73
C TYR A 94 -8.13 -19.46 -3.74
N PRO A 95 -9.32 -19.95 -4.14
CA PRO A 95 -10.22 -20.61 -3.20
C PRO A 95 -9.58 -21.82 -2.51
N LYS A 96 -8.82 -22.64 -3.26
CA LYS A 96 -8.13 -23.81 -2.71
C LYS A 96 -7.02 -23.46 -1.70
N ILE A 97 -6.37 -22.30 -1.91
CA ILE A 97 -5.31 -21.82 -1.02
C ILE A 97 -5.94 -21.20 0.22
N TYR A 98 -6.93 -20.34 0.06
CA TYR A 98 -7.59 -19.62 1.16
C TYR A 98 -8.30 -20.58 2.12
N ARG A 99 -8.92 -21.65 1.63
CA ARG A 99 -9.51 -22.76 2.43
C ARG A 99 -8.53 -23.46 3.37
N LYS A 100 -7.24 -23.21 3.22
CA LYS A 100 -6.24 -23.78 4.12
C LYS A 100 -6.08 -22.98 5.42
N PHE A 101 -6.67 -21.80 5.51
CA PHE A 101 -6.60 -20.94 6.69
C PHE A 101 -7.88 -21.03 7.50
N ASP A 102 -7.75 -20.89 8.81
CA ASP A 102 -8.88 -21.01 9.74
C ASP A 102 -9.71 -19.74 9.78
N HIS A 103 -9.11 -18.58 9.43
CA HIS A 103 -9.75 -17.27 9.40
C HIS A 103 -9.09 -16.36 8.37
N ILE A 104 -9.88 -15.51 7.72
CA ILE A 104 -9.38 -14.52 6.74
C ILE A 104 -9.70 -13.11 7.23
N ILE A 105 -8.69 -12.23 7.20
CA ILE A 105 -8.86 -10.80 7.38
C ILE A 105 -8.86 -10.13 6.02
N THR A 106 -9.85 -9.30 5.76
CA THR A 106 -9.95 -8.48 4.54
C THR A 106 -9.77 -7.01 4.88
N ILE A 107 -9.17 -6.25 3.96
CA ILE A 107 -8.67 -4.91 4.23
C ILE A 107 -9.51 -3.78 3.60
N SER A 108 -10.48 -4.11 2.74
CA SER A 108 -11.47 -3.21 2.15
C SER A 108 -12.81 -3.92 1.99
N LYS A 109 -13.91 -3.18 1.89
CA LYS A 109 -15.25 -3.78 1.71
C LYS A 109 -15.36 -4.55 0.38
N PRO A 110 -14.86 -4.05 -0.77
CA PRO A 110 -14.86 -4.83 -2.01
C PRO A 110 -14.07 -6.15 -1.88
N CYS A 111 -12.95 -6.14 -1.15
CA CYS A 111 -12.19 -7.35 -0.84
C CYS A 111 -13.01 -8.29 0.05
N HIS A 112 -13.73 -7.75 1.04
CA HIS A 112 -14.57 -8.54 1.94
C HIS A 112 -15.71 -9.24 1.21
N GLU A 113 -16.42 -8.51 0.37
CA GLU A 113 -17.50 -9.04 -0.46
C GLU A 113 -17.03 -10.14 -1.41
N GLU A 114 -15.89 -9.91 -2.09
CA GLU A 114 -15.30 -10.89 -3.01
C GLU A 114 -14.88 -12.17 -2.27
N VAL A 115 -14.16 -12.06 -1.14
CA VAL A 115 -13.68 -13.21 -0.37
C VAL A 115 -14.83 -13.99 0.25
N THR A 116 -15.82 -13.30 0.85
CA THR A 116 -17.00 -13.94 1.45
C THR A 116 -17.84 -14.67 0.40
N SER A 117 -17.99 -14.07 -0.78
CA SER A 117 -18.69 -14.73 -1.89
C SER A 117 -17.96 -15.97 -2.41
N LEU A 118 -16.64 -15.93 -2.46
CA LEU A 118 -15.80 -17.06 -2.91
C LEU A 118 -15.72 -18.20 -1.91
N LEU A 119 -15.83 -17.90 -0.61
CA LEU A 119 -15.57 -18.81 0.51
C LEU A 119 -16.57 -18.64 1.64
N PRO A 120 -17.86 -18.90 1.39
CA PRO A 120 -18.92 -18.72 2.40
C PRO A 120 -18.73 -19.58 3.66
N GLU A 121 -17.94 -20.65 3.57
CA GLU A 121 -17.65 -21.57 4.66
C GLU A 121 -16.51 -21.13 5.58
N ILE A 122 -15.70 -20.11 5.19
CA ILE A 122 -14.58 -19.64 5.99
C ILE A 122 -14.96 -18.36 6.72
N PRO A 123 -14.71 -18.23 8.03
CA PRO A 123 -14.92 -16.99 8.75
C PRO A 123 -14.05 -15.86 8.19
N VAL A 124 -14.68 -14.71 7.90
CA VAL A 124 -14.01 -13.54 7.34
C VAL A 124 -14.31 -12.31 8.19
N THR A 125 -13.27 -11.59 8.61
CA THR A 125 -13.42 -10.32 9.35
C THR A 125 -12.83 -9.17 8.54
N TYR A 126 -13.57 -8.06 8.45
CA TYR A 126 -13.08 -6.82 7.86
C TYR A 126 -12.30 -6.01 8.89
N ILE A 127 -11.01 -5.83 8.65
CA ILE A 127 -10.14 -4.94 9.43
C ILE A 127 -9.34 -4.11 8.42
N PRO A 128 -9.63 -2.81 8.27
CA PRO A 128 -8.88 -1.96 7.35
C PRO A 128 -7.44 -1.79 7.80
N ASN A 129 -6.55 -1.57 6.83
CA ASN A 129 -5.17 -1.18 7.14
C ASN A 129 -5.17 0.16 7.88
N GLY A 130 -4.17 0.34 8.75
CA GLY A 130 -3.95 1.60 9.45
C GLY A 130 -2.62 2.24 9.05
N VAL A 131 -2.51 3.53 9.29
CA VAL A 131 -1.28 4.33 9.12
C VAL A 131 -0.74 4.78 10.47
N ASN A 132 0.58 4.71 10.65
CA ASN A 132 1.24 5.29 11.83
C ASN A 132 1.33 6.82 11.66
N ARG A 133 0.37 7.55 12.22
CA ARG A 133 0.26 9.00 12.09
C ARG A 133 1.34 9.79 12.84
N GLU A 134 2.04 9.17 13.76
CA GLU A 134 3.19 9.77 14.46
C GLU A 134 4.44 9.71 13.57
N TYR A 135 4.62 8.62 12.84
CA TYR A 135 5.69 8.47 11.87
C TYR A 135 5.40 9.27 10.59
N PHE A 136 4.22 9.09 10.00
CA PHE A 136 3.79 9.83 8.81
C PHE A 136 3.19 11.19 9.20
N ARG A 137 4.07 12.15 9.39
CA ARG A 137 3.73 13.57 9.62
C ARG A 137 4.64 14.45 8.77
N ASN A 138 4.15 15.60 8.37
CA ASN A 138 4.97 16.56 7.67
C ASN A 138 6.17 16.99 8.53
N ASP A 139 7.36 16.92 7.94
CA ASP A 139 8.63 17.31 8.53
C ASP A 139 9.37 18.21 7.52
N PRO A 140 9.23 19.55 7.64
CA PRO A 140 9.81 20.50 6.68
C PRO A 140 11.32 20.38 6.52
N GLU A 141 12.05 20.01 7.61
CA GLU A 141 13.51 19.86 7.55
C GLU A 141 13.90 18.66 6.67
N LYS A 142 13.22 17.51 6.86
CA LYS A 142 13.41 16.34 6.01
C LYS A 142 13.00 16.62 4.57
N GLY A 143 11.92 17.37 4.36
CA GLY A 143 11.46 17.80 3.03
C GLY A 143 12.51 18.66 2.32
N ALA A 144 13.11 19.63 3.02
CA ALA A 144 14.16 20.47 2.48
C ALA A 144 15.41 19.65 2.09
N VAL A 145 15.84 18.73 2.96
CA VAL A 145 16.96 17.82 2.67
C VAL A 145 16.68 16.96 1.43
N PHE A 146 15.46 16.44 1.29
CA PHE A 146 15.07 15.67 0.09
C PHE A 146 15.11 16.53 -1.17
N ARG A 147 14.60 17.77 -1.13
CA ARG A 147 14.61 18.71 -2.26
C ARG A 147 16.05 19.04 -2.68
N ASP A 148 16.93 19.34 -1.73
CA ASP A 148 18.33 19.64 -1.98
C ASP A 148 19.07 18.45 -2.60
N LEU A 149 18.91 17.25 -2.01
CA LEU A 149 19.52 16.01 -2.50
C LEU A 149 19.16 15.70 -3.96
N HIS A 150 17.93 16.08 -4.38
CA HIS A 150 17.42 15.78 -5.72
C HIS A 150 17.43 16.99 -6.66
N GLY A 151 18.03 18.11 -6.25
CA GLY A 151 18.16 19.33 -7.06
C GLY A 151 16.82 19.97 -7.42
N ILE A 152 15.82 19.89 -6.52
CA ILE A 152 14.51 20.50 -6.70
C ILE A 152 14.61 21.96 -6.25
N PRO A 153 14.39 22.95 -7.15
CA PRO A 153 14.50 24.35 -6.80
C PRO A 153 13.54 24.76 -5.68
N GLU A 154 13.95 25.77 -4.90
CA GLU A 154 13.07 26.39 -3.92
C GLU A 154 11.84 27.01 -4.61
N GLY A 155 10.67 26.84 -4.00
CA GLY A 155 9.39 27.32 -4.57
C GLY A 155 8.85 26.49 -5.72
N GLN A 156 9.58 25.50 -6.21
CA GLN A 156 9.09 24.58 -7.25
C GLN A 156 8.02 23.65 -6.67
N GLU A 157 6.86 23.58 -7.32
CA GLU A 157 5.80 22.68 -6.91
C GLU A 157 6.14 21.22 -7.26
N VAL A 158 5.95 20.32 -6.29
CA VAL A 158 6.31 18.91 -6.38
C VAL A 158 5.07 18.02 -6.37
N VAL A 159 4.90 17.23 -7.44
CA VAL A 159 3.89 16.17 -7.56
C VAL A 159 4.55 14.82 -7.31
N LEU A 160 4.19 14.18 -6.20
CA LEU A 160 4.76 12.91 -5.76
C LEU A 160 3.86 11.73 -6.09
N SER A 161 4.47 10.64 -6.56
CA SER A 161 3.90 9.28 -6.51
C SER A 161 4.84 8.33 -5.80
N VAL A 162 4.28 7.43 -4.99
CA VAL A 162 5.01 6.35 -4.30
C VAL A 162 4.43 5.01 -4.74
N ALA A 163 5.13 4.32 -5.64
CA ALA A 163 4.64 3.05 -6.19
C ALA A 163 5.75 2.26 -6.91
N GLN A 164 5.48 0.98 -7.13
CA GLN A 164 6.29 0.15 -8.02
C GLN A 164 6.27 0.69 -9.46
N LEU A 165 7.38 0.58 -10.17
CA LEU A 165 7.51 0.97 -11.57
C LEU A 165 6.82 -0.08 -12.48
N THR A 166 5.49 -0.02 -12.56
CA THR A 166 4.68 -0.92 -13.38
C THR A 166 3.56 -0.17 -14.09
N PRO A 167 3.09 -0.66 -15.26
CA PRO A 167 1.96 -0.05 -15.97
C PRO A 167 0.69 0.03 -15.12
N ARG A 168 0.42 -0.99 -14.29
CA ARG A 168 -0.74 -1.03 -13.38
C ARG A 168 -0.80 0.16 -12.44
N LYS A 169 0.36 0.62 -11.96
CA LYS A 169 0.47 1.78 -11.06
C LYS A 169 0.30 3.13 -11.77
N GLY A 170 -0.04 3.12 -13.08
CA GLY A 170 -0.30 4.33 -13.85
C GLY A 170 0.95 5.12 -14.23
N LEU A 171 2.12 4.47 -14.26
CA LEU A 171 3.38 5.13 -14.58
C LEU A 171 3.33 5.90 -15.90
N TYR A 172 2.65 5.37 -16.93
CA TYR A 172 2.58 6.05 -18.23
C TYR A 172 1.76 7.33 -18.19
N ASP A 173 0.68 7.37 -17.40
CA ASP A 173 -0.09 8.59 -17.19
C ASP A 173 0.70 9.63 -16.41
N PHE A 174 1.43 9.20 -15.38
CA PHE A 174 2.33 10.06 -14.63
C PHE A 174 3.39 10.71 -15.52
N LEU A 175 4.02 9.92 -16.41
CA LEU A 175 5.00 10.43 -17.38
C LEU A 175 4.39 11.42 -18.39
N ALA A 176 3.16 11.16 -18.82
CA ALA A 176 2.45 12.05 -19.73
C ALA A 176 2.08 13.38 -19.05
N LEU A 177 1.58 13.32 -17.82
CA LEU A 177 1.27 14.51 -17.02
C LEU A 177 2.53 15.35 -16.75
N ALA A 178 3.64 14.72 -16.40
CA ALA A 178 4.91 15.44 -16.22
C ALA A 178 5.35 16.21 -17.47
N LYS A 179 5.10 15.66 -18.67
CA LYS A 179 5.39 16.31 -19.94
C LYS A 179 4.42 17.50 -20.20
N GLU A 180 3.17 17.40 -19.77
CA GLU A 180 2.14 18.41 -19.93
C GLU A 180 2.28 19.57 -18.91
N HIS A 181 3.05 19.35 -17.82
CA HIS A 181 3.29 20.27 -16.72
C HIS A 181 4.80 20.55 -16.51
N PRO A 182 5.48 21.21 -17.45
CA PRO A 182 6.92 21.44 -17.35
C PRO A 182 7.31 22.42 -16.22
N ASP A 183 6.35 23.14 -15.70
CA ASP A 183 6.44 24.10 -14.59
C ASP A 183 6.34 23.44 -13.19
N GLN A 184 6.03 22.15 -13.13
CA GLN A 184 5.98 21.35 -11.91
C GLN A 184 7.06 20.26 -11.92
N THR A 185 7.58 19.88 -10.77
CA THR A 185 8.49 18.74 -10.63
C THR A 185 7.72 17.48 -10.26
N PHE A 186 7.88 16.43 -11.05
CA PHE A 186 7.25 15.14 -10.84
C PHE A 186 8.25 14.15 -10.25
N VAL A 187 7.94 13.60 -9.07
CA VAL A 187 8.80 12.66 -8.35
C VAL A 187 8.11 11.31 -8.23
N TRP A 188 8.74 10.26 -8.76
CA TRP A 188 8.25 8.89 -8.58
C TRP A 188 9.20 8.09 -7.70
N VAL A 189 8.79 7.85 -6.45
CA VAL A 189 9.53 7.01 -5.50
C VAL A 189 9.11 5.56 -5.65
N GLY A 190 10.10 4.67 -5.73
CA GLY A 190 9.94 3.24 -5.88
C GLY A 190 10.70 2.66 -7.06
N GLY A 191 10.68 1.33 -7.16
CA GLY A 191 11.49 0.60 -8.12
C GLY A 191 10.73 -0.55 -8.80
N PHE A 192 11.47 -1.34 -9.54
CA PHE A 192 10.93 -2.54 -10.19
C PHE A 192 10.75 -3.66 -9.15
N PRO A 193 9.53 -4.24 -9.00
CA PRO A 193 9.26 -5.24 -7.97
C PRO A 193 10.02 -6.55 -8.21
N TYR A 194 10.28 -6.90 -9.47
CA TYR A 194 10.94 -8.14 -9.87
C TYR A 194 12.20 -7.89 -10.71
N GLY A 195 12.86 -6.74 -10.53
CA GLY A 195 14.03 -6.36 -11.33
C GLY A 195 13.74 -6.41 -12.83
N SER A 196 14.60 -7.09 -13.59
CA SER A 196 14.46 -7.25 -15.04
C SER A 196 13.25 -8.09 -15.50
N PHE A 197 12.64 -8.87 -14.60
CA PHE A 197 11.42 -9.65 -14.88
C PHE A 197 10.13 -8.84 -14.72
N SER A 198 10.22 -7.59 -14.29
CA SER A 198 9.05 -6.71 -14.19
C SER A 198 8.46 -6.42 -15.57
N LYS A 199 7.12 -6.33 -15.65
CA LYS A 199 6.43 -6.00 -16.89
C LYS A 199 6.95 -4.66 -17.44
N ASP A 200 7.19 -4.62 -18.75
CA ASP A 200 7.69 -3.44 -19.48
C ASP A 200 9.05 -2.88 -18.99
N TRP A 201 9.88 -3.68 -18.30
CA TRP A 201 11.16 -3.24 -17.74
C TRP A 201 12.05 -2.48 -18.74
N ILE A 202 12.25 -3.02 -19.95
CA ILE A 202 13.07 -2.39 -20.98
C ILE A 202 12.48 -1.05 -21.41
N ARG A 203 11.15 -1.01 -21.63
CA ARG A 203 10.44 0.19 -22.07
C ARG A 203 10.51 1.29 -21.03
N ILE A 204 10.19 0.96 -19.78
CA ILE A 204 10.22 1.91 -18.64
C ILE A 204 11.65 2.43 -18.42
N ARG A 205 12.65 1.57 -18.50
CA ARG A 205 14.05 1.97 -18.36
C ARG A 205 14.50 2.93 -19.48
N ARG A 206 14.02 2.74 -20.71
CA ARG A 206 14.28 3.67 -21.84
C ARG A 206 13.58 5.01 -21.61
N LEU A 207 12.33 5.00 -21.13
CA LEU A 207 11.58 6.21 -20.83
C LEU A 207 12.24 7.03 -19.72
N LYS A 208 12.69 6.38 -18.64
CA LYS A 208 13.46 7.04 -17.56
C LYS A 208 14.72 7.78 -18.06
N ARG A 209 15.40 7.25 -19.07
CA ARG A 209 16.60 7.88 -19.64
C ARG A 209 16.29 9.06 -20.57
N ARG A 210 15.06 9.18 -21.03
CA ARG A 210 14.58 10.20 -21.97
C ARG A 210 13.56 11.15 -21.35
N CYS A 211 13.40 11.11 -20.03
CA CYS A 211 12.47 11.99 -19.33
C CYS A 211 12.99 13.43 -19.33
N GLY A 212 12.06 14.37 -19.22
CA GLY A 212 12.37 15.80 -19.07
C GLY A 212 13.11 16.09 -17.76
N SER A 213 13.69 17.27 -17.67
CA SER A 213 14.40 17.73 -16.46
C SER A 213 13.51 17.86 -15.22
N ASN A 214 12.19 17.93 -15.42
CA ASN A 214 11.19 18.04 -14.37
C ASN A 214 10.71 16.69 -13.82
N LEU A 215 11.39 15.55 -14.17
CA LEU A 215 10.97 14.22 -13.76
C LEU A 215 12.10 13.49 -13.03
N ILE A 216 11.88 13.17 -11.75
CA ILE A 216 12.87 12.59 -10.85
C ILE A 216 12.45 11.18 -10.43
N PHE A 217 13.40 10.24 -10.47
CA PHE A 217 13.23 8.84 -10.03
C PHE A 217 14.30 8.48 -8.99
N PRO A 218 14.10 8.78 -7.72
CA PRO A 218 15.08 8.46 -6.66
C PRO A 218 15.32 6.96 -6.50
N GLY A 219 14.37 6.13 -6.91
CA GLY A 219 14.35 4.71 -6.57
C GLY A 219 13.63 4.47 -5.26
N TYR A 220 14.09 3.48 -4.49
CA TYR A 220 13.63 3.28 -3.12
C TYR A 220 14.32 4.30 -2.20
N VAL A 221 13.55 4.88 -1.29
CA VAL A 221 14.01 5.89 -0.32
C VAL A 221 13.86 5.29 1.08
N ASP A 222 14.92 5.33 1.87
CA ASP A 222 14.92 4.73 3.22
C ASP A 222 14.00 5.50 4.18
N ASP A 223 14.09 6.84 4.18
CA ASP A 223 13.18 7.72 4.91
C ASP A 223 12.11 8.28 3.97
N ILE A 224 11.04 7.52 3.80
CA ILE A 224 9.95 7.89 2.90
C ILE A 224 9.22 9.17 3.31
N VAL A 225 9.25 9.52 4.61
CA VAL A 225 8.64 10.76 5.12
C VAL A 225 9.30 11.99 4.49
N SER A 226 10.59 11.94 4.18
CA SER A 226 11.30 13.02 3.50
C SER A 226 10.70 13.33 2.13
N ALA A 227 10.31 12.29 1.37
CA ALA A 227 9.67 12.46 0.07
C ALA A 227 8.26 13.02 0.19
N TYR A 228 7.44 12.54 1.15
CA TYR A 228 6.12 13.11 1.42
C TYR A 228 6.22 14.57 1.88
N SER A 229 7.19 14.90 2.72
CA SER A 229 7.38 16.27 3.24
C SER A 229 7.95 17.24 2.19
N ALA A 230 8.60 16.73 1.17
CA ALA A 230 9.08 17.52 0.04
C ALA A 230 7.99 17.84 -0.98
N ALA A 231 6.86 17.13 -0.93
CA ALA A 231 5.79 17.23 -1.93
C ALA A 231 4.73 18.27 -1.56
N ASP A 232 4.06 18.78 -2.58
CA ASP A 232 2.90 19.67 -2.49
C ASP A 232 1.60 18.96 -2.84
N ILE A 233 1.68 17.94 -3.73
CA ILE A 233 0.54 17.16 -4.22
C ILE A 233 0.95 15.68 -4.26
N PHE A 234 0.07 14.80 -3.81
CA PHE A 234 0.23 13.36 -4.02
C PHE A 234 -0.66 12.88 -5.16
N LEU A 235 -0.07 12.25 -6.17
CA LEU A 235 -0.78 11.72 -7.34
C LEU A 235 -0.74 10.19 -7.36
N MET A 236 -1.91 9.53 -7.31
CA MET A 236 -2.04 8.06 -7.35
C MET A 236 -2.78 7.60 -8.61
N PRO A 237 -2.11 7.41 -9.74
CA PRO A 237 -2.75 7.10 -11.02
C PRO A 237 -2.99 5.59 -11.21
N SER A 238 -2.99 4.77 -10.16
CA SER A 238 -3.14 3.32 -10.22
C SER A 238 -4.46 2.87 -10.80
N TYR A 239 -4.43 1.90 -11.71
CA TYR A 239 -5.61 1.30 -12.33
C TYR A 239 -6.30 0.23 -11.48
N ALA A 240 -5.60 -0.34 -10.51
CA ALA A 240 -6.16 -1.34 -9.59
C ALA A 240 -5.35 -1.40 -8.28
N GLU A 241 -6.05 -1.42 -7.16
CA GLU A 241 -5.50 -1.51 -5.80
C GLU A 241 -6.42 -2.32 -4.90
N THR A 242 -5.85 -2.90 -3.84
CA THR A 242 -6.65 -3.53 -2.78
C THR A 242 -7.04 -2.51 -1.70
N PHE A 243 -6.16 -1.53 -1.44
CA PHE A 243 -6.36 -0.54 -0.40
C PHE A 243 -5.80 0.84 -0.76
N GLY A 244 -4.49 0.93 -1.09
CA GLY A 244 -3.82 2.20 -1.36
C GLY A 244 -3.20 2.85 -0.11
N LEU A 245 -2.45 2.07 0.69
CA LEU A 245 -1.84 2.57 1.94
C LEU A 245 -1.04 3.86 1.75
N VAL A 246 -0.35 4.03 0.62
CA VAL A 246 0.42 5.24 0.29
C VAL A 246 -0.45 6.52 0.20
N ILE A 247 -1.76 6.38 -0.07
CA ILE A 247 -2.72 7.48 0.02
C ILE A 247 -2.91 7.89 1.48
N LEU A 248 -3.10 6.92 2.40
CA LEU A 248 -3.17 7.24 3.84
C LEU A 248 -1.90 7.87 4.38
N GLU A 249 -0.74 7.42 3.91
CA GLU A 249 0.57 7.99 4.25
C GLU A 249 0.65 9.44 3.80
N ALA A 250 0.25 9.74 2.57
CA ALA A 250 0.20 11.10 2.02
C ALA A 250 -0.80 11.99 2.79
N LEU A 251 -2.02 11.49 3.04
CA LEU A 251 -3.04 12.21 3.83
C LEU A 251 -2.54 12.48 5.26
N SER A 252 -1.86 11.52 5.87
CA SER A 252 -1.27 11.66 7.21
C SER A 252 -0.18 12.73 7.25
N CYS A 253 0.60 12.89 6.17
CA CYS A 253 1.56 13.97 5.99
C CYS A 253 0.90 15.32 5.61
N GLY A 254 -0.43 15.37 5.46
CA GLY A 254 -1.18 16.61 5.14
C GLY A 254 -1.16 16.97 3.66
N LEU A 255 -0.91 16.04 2.75
CA LEU A 255 -0.91 16.30 1.31
C LEU A 255 -2.32 16.19 0.73
N PRO A 256 -2.72 17.12 -0.17
CA PRO A 256 -3.87 16.89 -1.03
C PRO A 256 -3.57 15.73 -1.96
N VAL A 257 -4.54 14.84 -2.13
CA VAL A 257 -4.40 13.63 -2.94
C VAL A 257 -5.28 13.70 -4.17
N ILE A 258 -4.69 13.45 -5.33
CA ILE A 258 -5.38 13.22 -6.60
C ILE A 258 -5.20 11.74 -6.94
N ALA A 259 -6.28 10.99 -7.04
CA ALA A 259 -6.24 9.55 -7.33
C ALA A 259 -7.11 9.18 -8.52
N ARG A 260 -6.76 8.08 -9.19
CA ARG A 260 -7.63 7.51 -10.21
C ARG A 260 -8.96 7.09 -9.60
N ASP A 261 -10.05 7.33 -10.33
CA ASP A 261 -11.39 6.92 -9.93
C ASP A 261 -11.54 5.40 -10.09
N ILE A 262 -11.28 4.68 -8.99
CA ILE A 262 -11.51 3.24 -8.88
C ILE A 262 -12.39 2.94 -7.66
N PRO A 263 -13.19 1.86 -7.71
CA PRO A 263 -14.16 1.53 -6.64
C PRO A 263 -13.50 1.43 -5.25
N GLU A 264 -12.32 0.87 -5.16
CA GLU A 264 -11.58 0.69 -3.91
C GLU A 264 -11.23 2.03 -3.28
N PHE A 265 -10.77 3.01 -4.07
CA PHE A 265 -10.43 4.33 -3.55
C PHE A 265 -11.66 5.13 -3.15
N ARG A 266 -12.75 5.02 -3.92
CA ARG A 266 -14.03 5.64 -3.56
C ARG A 266 -14.57 5.12 -2.24
N GLU A 267 -14.52 3.81 -2.04
CA GLU A 267 -15.00 3.16 -0.82
C GLU A 267 -14.18 3.53 0.42
N ILE A 268 -12.83 3.58 0.26
CA ILE A 268 -11.94 3.79 1.40
C ILE A 268 -11.80 5.28 1.72
N PHE A 269 -11.63 6.14 0.70
CA PHE A 269 -11.24 7.53 0.90
C PHE A 269 -12.37 8.55 0.69
N GLY A 270 -13.51 8.12 0.16
CA GLY A 270 -14.71 8.96 0.01
C GLY A 270 -14.37 10.35 -0.56
N ASP A 271 -14.80 11.38 0.15
CA ASP A 271 -14.61 12.78 -0.24
C ASP A 271 -13.29 13.40 0.26
N ALA A 272 -12.39 12.61 0.84
CA ALA A 272 -11.08 13.10 1.29
C ALA A 272 -10.05 13.20 0.16
N VAL A 273 -10.37 12.67 -1.02
CA VAL A 273 -9.49 12.54 -2.19
C VAL A 273 -10.16 13.09 -3.43
N LEU A 274 -9.40 13.79 -4.26
CA LEU A 274 -9.82 14.23 -5.59
C LEU A 274 -9.67 13.08 -6.59
N TYR A 275 -10.70 12.86 -7.41
CA TYR A 275 -10.71 11.73 -8.34
C TYR A 275 -10.66 12.18 -9.79
N PHE A 276 -9.96 11.39 -10.62
CA PHE A 276 -9.93 11.56 -12.07
C PHE A 276 -10.10 10.22 -12.79
N SER A 277 -10.82 10.23 -13.89
CA SER A 277 -10.99 9.10 -14.82
C SER A 277 -10.14 9.29 -16.07
N THR A 278 -9.95 10.52 -16.49
CA THR A 278 -9.18 10.91 -17.68
C THR A 278 -7.95 11.74 -17.31
N ARG A 279 -6.94 11.72 -18.19
CA ARG A 279 -5.75 12.54 -18.00
C ARG A 279 -6.06 14.06 -18.02
N ASN A 280 -7.04 14.48 -18.82
CA ASN A 280 -7.47 15.89 -18.86
C ASN A 280 -8.05 16.34 -17.52
N GLU A 281 -8.84 15.50 -16.85
CA GLU A 281 -9.32 15.79 -15.48
C GLU A 281 -8.15 15.90 -14.50
N ALA A 282 -7.18 14.97 -14.55
CA ALA A 282 -5.98 15.07 -13.72
C ALA A 282 -5.20 16.36 -13.96
N THR A 283 -5.04 16.79 -15.24
CA THR A 283 -4.42 18.05 -15.62
C THR A 283 -5.16 19.26 -15.03
N THR A 284 -6.49 19.25 -15.06
CA THR A 284 -7.31 20.31 -14.48
C THR A 284 -7.12 20.37 -12.96
N LEU A 285 -7.19 19.23 -12.27
CA LEU A 285 -7.03 19.13 -10.82
C LEU A 285 -5.64 19.57 -10.34
N LEU A 286 -4.58 19.24 -11.07
CA LEU A 286 -3.19 19.64 -10.75
C LEU A 286 -3.01 21.18 -10.76
N ARG A 287 -3.85 21.92 -11.47
CA ARG A 287 -3.81 23.39 -11.58
C ARG A 287 -4.80 24.10 -10.69
N ASP A 288 -5.76 23.40 -10.09
CA ASP A 288 -6.82 24.00 -9.27
C ASP A 288 -6.35 24.24 -7.83
N LYS A 289 -5.60 25.32 -7.62
CA LYS A 289 -5.03 25.68 -6.33
C LYS A 289 -6.06 25.86 -5.21
N PRO A 290 -7.22 26.51 -5.43
CA PRO A 290 -8.27 26.61 -4.42
C PRO A 290 -8.78 25.22 -3.97
N VAL A 291 -9.02 24.32 -4.91
CA VAL A 291 -9.48 22.96 -4.60
C VAL A 291 -8.40 22.19 -3.86
N LEU A 292 -7.14 22.21 -4.31
CA LEU A 292 -6.02 21.55 -3.65
C LEU A 292 -5.84 22.04 -2.21
N SER A 293 -5.90 23.34 -1.96
CA SER A 293 -5.79 23.92 -0.60
C SER A 293 -6.92 23.45 0.32
N ARG A 294 -8.15 23.33 -0.20
CA ARG A 294 -9.27 22.76 0.54
C ARG A 294 -8.99 21.29 0.94
N TYR A 295 -8.54 20.47 0.00
CA TYR A 295 -8.26 19.05 0.26
C TYR A 295 -7.04 18.84 1.16
N GLN A 296 -6.05 19.74 1.12
CA GLN A 296 -4.93 19.75 2.05
C GLN A 296 -5.41 19.90 3.50
N SER A 297 -6.37 20.80 3.76
CA SER A 297 -6.93 20.98 5.10
C SER A 297 -7.71 19.77 5.62
N LEU A 298 -8.27 18.94 4.73
CA LEU A 298 -9.01 17.73 5.08
C LEU A 298 -8.10 16.50 5.26
N ALA A 299 -6.90 16.52 4.69
CA ALA A 299 -6.04 15.34 4.55
C ALA A 299 -5.69 14.69 5.91
N ARG A 300 -5.00 15.44 6.79
CA ARG A 300 -4.56 14.88 8.07
C ARG A 300 -5.71 14.55 9.04
N PRO A 301 -6.79 15.33 9.17
CA PRO A 301 -7.98 14.93 9.91
C PRO A 301 -8.56 13.60 9.46
N TYR A 302 -8.72 13.39 8.14
CA TYR A 302 -9.28 12.15 7.61
C TYR A 302 -8.42 10.92 7.94
N SER A 303 -7.09 11.04 7.89
CA SER A 303 -6.20 9.93 8.23
C SER A 303 -6.38 9.39 9.64
N ALA A 304 -7.06 10.14 10.54
CA ALA A 304 -7.33 9.70 11.90
C ALA A 304 -8.33 8.52 11.97
N GLU A 305 -9.21 8.39 10.99
CA GLU A 305 -10.15 7.27 10.90
C GLU A 305 -9.46 5.92 10.63
N TYR A 306 -8.21 5.98 10.16
CA TYR A 306 -7.38 4.84 9.83
C TYR A 306 -6.08 4.80 10.65
N ASP A 307 -6.14 5.15 11.93
CA ASP A 307 -4.97 5.06 12.80
C ASP A 307 -4.57 3.59 13.01
N ILE A 308 -3.27 3.31 12.95
CA ILE A 308 -2.75 1.95 13.15
C ILE A 308 -3.10 1.38 14.53
N ARG A 309 -3.30 2.23 15.53
CA ARG A 309 -3.69 1.82 16.88
C ARG A 309 -5.06 1.14 16.89
N ASP A 310 -6.01 1.67 16.13
CA ASP A 310 -7.36 1.10 16.03
C ASP A 310 -7.34 -0.22 15.26
N SER A 311 -6.56 -0.28 14.16
CA SER A 311 -6.35 -1.52 13.42
C SER A 311 -5.72 -2.59 14.30
N ALA A 312 -4.70 -2.24 15.09
CA ALA A 312 -4.03 -3.15 16.01
C ALA A 312 -4.97 -3.68 17.10
N GLN A 313 -5.83 -2.83 17.69
CA GLN A 313 -6.84 -3.24 18.67
C GLN A 313 -7.84 -4.25 18.10
N LYS A 314 -8.32 -4.02 16.86
CA LYS A 314 -9.22 -4.95 16.16
C LYS A 314 -8.55 -6.31 15.91
N HIS A 315 -7.27 -6.30 15.50
CA HIS A 315 -6.50 -7.54 15.35
C HIS A 315 -6.32 -8.28 16.68
N LEU A 316 -5.99 -7.55 17.74
CA LEU A 316 -5.82 -8.13 19.07
C LEU A 316 -7.12 -8.75 19.60
N ALA A 317 -8.25 -8.09 19.41
CA ALA A 317 -9.57 -8.62 19.78
C ALA A 317 -9.86 -9.92 19.02
N LEU A 318 -9.63 -9.95 17.69
CA LEU A 318 -9.80 -11.14 16.89
C LEU A 318 -8.86 -12.29 17.34
N TYR A 319 -7.60 -11.98 17.66
CA TYR A 319 -6.66 -13.02 18.13
C TYR A 319 -7.10 -13.63 19.46
N ARG A 320 -7.61 -12.82 20.40
CA ARG A 320 -8.15 -13.31 21.68
C ARG A 320 -9.36 -14.20 21.46
N GLU A 321 -10.29 -13.79 20.62
CA GLU A 321 -11.45 -14.59 20.25
C GLU A 321 -11.05 -15.95 19.68
N LEU A 322 -10.10 -15.97 18.73
CA LEU A 322 -9.65 -17.21 18.07
C LEU A 322 -8.81 -18.11 18.99
N ALA A 323 -8.11 -17.54 19.96
CA ALA A 323 -7.32 -18.26 20.95
C ALA A 323 -8.17 -18.74 22.16
N GLY A 324 -9.41 -18.24 22.31
CA GLY A 324 -10.27 -18.57 23.43
C GLY A 324 -9.84 -17.93 24.76
N THR A 325 -9.25 -16.73 24.69
CA THR A 325 -8.69 -15.99 25.86
C THR A 325 -9.27 -14.60 26.00
#